data_3b8d6a6b9c5c71aab4833d8375515a3f
#
_entry.id   3b8d6a6b9c5c71aab4833d8375515a3f
#
_cell.length_a   1.000
_cell.length_b   1.000
_cell.length_c   1.000
_cell.angle_alpha   90.00
_cell.angle_beta   90.00
_cell.angle_gamma   90.00
#
_symmetry.space_group_name_H-M   'P 1'
#
loop_
_entity.id
_entity.type
_entity.pdbx_description
1 polymer ?
#
loop_
_entity_poly.entity_id
_entity_poly.type
_entity_poly.pdbx_seq_one_letter_code
_entity_poly.pdbx_strand_id
1 'polypeptide(L)'
;MQVSYTKPCGFSTDVLQRACIAKKRVFCYDVGLMIGMESQRRISLSFDRGTLLLTGLECTESPNVPDSSVWMWDARVGAWRCDAIYYASIRSIMNCRFTPHLGDNIAQPARVSWPKIALPQPRAEQTEALAAWTREGRRGQVIMPTGTGKTEVAFAAMAETKVATLVVAPVRDLMYQWHRRILATFDYDAGIVGDNLFNIRPVTVTTYDSAYIHMDKMGAGFGLLIFDEEHHLPGKCRREAAILSTAAMRLGLTATPERSDGLHKDLDWLIGPVVYRMPFKKAKGSTLADFDVVRIPVALNAREQATYDQCSRAISHFITSRRKDTPGYTWRDLCKESGKDPQARHTQKAYYIKQSIEDRAEEKLRVLEDIFRLHHGRKTIVFAGSNAMAIEVSKRFLVPTILSHTAKRERLAVLQGFAEGQFPVLVANRVLDEGVDVPEAKVAVVIGGQGSTRQAKQRLGRVLRRSGNARATLYEVVCENTKEVMRSRKRRRSDAYERTVHRRV
;
A
#
# COMPACT_ATOMS: atom_id res chain seq x y z
N MET A 1 2.90 12.73 -27.12
CA MET A 1 3.36 11.48 -27.75
C MET A 1 3.31 10.40 -26.67
N GLN A 2 2.33 9.50 -26.76
CA GLN A 2 2.21 8.35 -25.85
C GLN A 2 3.22 7.29 -26.30
N VAL A 3 4.21 7.02 -25.48
CA VAL A 3 5.11 5.88 -25.64
C VAL A 3 4.43 4.68 -24.99
N SER A 4 4.01 3.73 -25.80
CA SER A 4 3.46 2.45 -25.34
C SER A 4 4.61 1.56 -24.85
N TYR A 5 4.69 1.33 -23.55
CA TYR A 5 5.59 0.33 -22.99
C TYR A 5 5.04 -1.08 -23.24
N THR A 6 5.63 -1.79 -24.17
CA THR A 6 5.49 -3.24 -24.30
C THR A 6 6.37 -3.92 -23.23
N LYS A 7 5.79 -4.89 -22.52
CA LYS A 7 6.48 -5.72 -21.51
C LYS A 7 7.66 -6.47 -22.12
N PRO A 8 8.82 -6.55 -21.44
CA PRO A 8 9.75 -7.65 -21.68
C PRO A 8 9.18 -8.94 -21.08
N CYS A 9 9.20 -10.00 -21.85
CA CYS A 9 8.83 -11.37 -21.46
C CYS A 9 9.67 -11.88 -20.30
N GLY A 10 9.03 -12.73 -19.48
CA GLY A 10 9.49 -13.26 -18.23
C GLY A 10 10.90 -13.84 -18.24
N PHE A 11 11.69 -13.35 -17.29
CA PHE A 11 12.85 -14.06 -16.78
C PHE A 11 12.61 -14.34 -15.30
N SER A 12 12.83 -15.62 -14.94
CA SER A 12 12.74 -16.14 -13.59
C SER A 12 13.77 -15.43 -12.68
N THR A 13 13.30 -14.95 -11.54
CA THR A 13 14.09 -14.33 -10.47
C THR A 13 15.25 -15.20 -9.95
N ASP A 14 15.23 -16.50 -10.22
CA ASP A 14 16.25 -17.44 -9.83
C ASP A 14 17.59 -17.26 -10.57
N VAL A 15 17.60 -16.70 -11.77
CA VAL A 15 18.82 -16.52 -12.57
C VAL A 15 19.63 -15.32 -12.10
N LEU A 16 19.00 -14.25 -11.64
CA LEU A 16 19.70 -13.04 -11.18
C LEU A 16 20.29 -13.18 -9.77
N GLN A 17 19.63 -13.91 -8.87
CA GLN A 17 20.17 -14.18 -7.53
C GLN A 17 21.33 -15.19 -7.54
N ARG A 18 21.29 -16.23 -8.37
CA ARG A 18 22.37 -17.20 -8.48
C ARG A 18 23.62 -16.64 -9.19
N ALA A 19 23.45 -15.67 -10.08
CA ALA A 19 24.58 -15.01 -10.74
C ALA A 19 25.39 -14.10 -9.80
N CYS A 20 24.80 -13.54 -8.76
CA CYS A 20 25.48 -12.66 -7.81
C CYS A 20 26.25 -13.41 -6.71
N ILE A 21 25.86 -14.64 -6.35
CA ILE A 21 26.50 -15.43 -5.27
C ILE A 21 27.51 -16.45 -5.81
N ALA A 22 27.33 -16.97 -7.02
CA ALA A 22 28.18 -18.04 -7.56
C ALA A 22 29.42 -17.58 -8.31
N LYS A 23 29.67 -16.28 -8.56
CA LYS A 23 30.83 -15.78 -9.30
C LYS A 23 31.84 -14.97 -8.47
N LYS A 24 32.09 -15.39 -7.24
CA LYS A 24 33.25 -14.89 -6.48
C LYS A 24 34.57 -15.61 -6.83
N ARG A 25 34.61 -16.51 -7.80
CA ARG A 25 35.86 -17.09 -8.33
C ARG A 25 35.72 -17.35 -9.83
N VAL A 26 36.77 -16.90 -10.55
CA VAL A 26 37.11 -17.23 -11.94
C VAL A 26 36.32 -16.48 -13.01
N PHE A 27 36.84 -15.37 -13.48
CA PHE A 27 37.21 -15.10 -14.87
C PHE A 27 37.90 -13.73 -14.94
N CYS A 28 39.19 -13.73 -14.52
CA CYS A 28 40.18 -12.82 -15.07
C CYS A 28 40.79 -13.56 -16.27
N TYR A 29 40.29 -13.40 -17.45
CA TYR A 29 41.01 -13.68 -18.67
C TYR A 29 40.76 -12.55 -19.68
N ASP A 30 41.87 -11.91 -19.99
CA ASP A 30 42.32 -11.23 -21.19
C ASP A 30 41.23 -10.70 -22.17
N VAL A 31 40.98 -9.41 -22.09
CA VAL A 31 40.89 -8.55 -23.27
C VAL A 31 41.90 -7.40 -23.05
N GLY A 32 43.13 -7.77 -22.90
CA GLY A 32 44.25 -6.89 -23.10
C GLY A 32 44.84 -7.22 -24.47
N LEU A 33 44.58 -6.37 -25.44
CA LEU A 33 45.39 -6.04 -26.61
C LEU A 33 44.48 -5.60 -27.75
N MET A 34 44.26 -4.34 -27.84
CA MET A 34 44.23 -3.44 -28.99
C MET A 34 43.56 -2.13 -28.58
N ILE A 35 44.22 -1.32 -27.79
CA ILE A 35 43.91 0.10 -27.72
C ILE A 35 45.22 0.81 -28.05
N GLY A 36 45.36 1.05 -29.36
CA GLY A 36 46.29 2.07 -29.86
C GLY A 36 45.89 3.41 -29.24
N MET A 37 46.85 4.31 -29.07
CA MET A 37 46.74 5.65 -28.54
C MET A 37 45.67 6.47 -29.22
N GLU A 38 44.39 6.23 -28.87
CA GLU A 38 43.26 7.16 -29.08
C GLU A 38 42.93 7.81 -27.76
N SER A 39 42.73 9.11 -27.79
CA SER A 39 42.40 9.96 -26.65
C SER A 39 41.43 9.22 -25.69
N GLN A 40 41.84 9.05 -24.44
CA GLN A 40 41.06 8.33 -23.41
C GLN A 40 39.67 9.02 -23.30
N ARG A 41 38.69 8.45 -23.98
CA ARG A 41 37.30 8.92 -23.89
C ARG A 41 36.85 8.76 -22.44
N ARG A 42 36.56 9.87 -21.78
CA ARG A 42 36.08 9.89 -20.40
C ARG A 42 34.61 9.48 -20.36
N ILE A 43 34.33 8.24 -19.95
CA ILE A 43 32.98 7.77 -19.74
C ILE A 43 32.44 8.41 -18.45
N SER A 44 31.26 9.00 -18.47
CA SER A 44 30.66 9.56 -17.27
C SER A 44 29.18 9.22 -17.13
N LEU A 45 28.77 8.97 -15.88
CA LEU A 45 27.41 8.68 -15.48
C LEU A 45 26.83 9.89 -14.73
N SER A 46 25.69 10.37 -15.15
CA SER A 46 25.00 11.50 -14.52
C SER A 46 23.49 11.20 -14.37
N PHE A 47 22.83 11.93 -13.50
CA PHE A 47 21.38 11.87 -13.31
C PHE A 47 20.70 13.03 -14.01
N ASP A 48 19.69 12.72 -14.83
CA ASP A 48 18.87 13.73 -15.51
C ASP A 48 17.39 13.36 -15.45
N ARG A 49 16.61 14.14 -14.71
CA ARG A 49 15.15 14.04 -14.62
C ARG A 49 14.61 12.63 -14.39
N GLY A 50 15.17 11.91 -13.43
CA GLY A 50 14.72 10.57 -13.05
C GLY A 50 15.34 9.45 -13.88
N THR A 51 16.28 9.76 -14.76
CA THR A 51 17.02 8.79 -15.59
C THR A 51 18.52 8.96 -15.42
N LEU A 52 19.27 7.94 -15.79
CA LEU A 52 20.73 7.97 -15.86
C LEU A 52 21.14 8.26 -17.28
N LEU A 53 22.12 9.13 -17.46
CA LEU A 53 22.80 9.40 -18.72
C LEU A 53 24.22 8.89 -18.63
N LEU A 54 24.59 8.03 -19.57
CA LEU A 54 25.96 7.55 -19.76
C LEU A 54 26.52 8.19 -21.04
N THR A 55 27.50 9.07 -20.87
CA THR A 55 28.19 9.77 -21.94
C THR A 55 29.56 9.17 -22.20
N GLY A 56 30.13 9.42 -23.39
CA GLY A 56 31.46 8.93 -23.78
C GLY A 56 31.45 7.62 -24.57
N LEU A 57 30.28 7.04 -24.82
CA LEU A 57 30.08 5.90 -25.73
C LEU A 57 29.32 6.36 -26.99
N GLU A 58 29.58 5.69 -28.12
CA GLU A 58 28.84 5.92 -29.36
C GLU A 58 27.52 5.13 -29.42
N CYS A 59 26.63 5.48 -30.33
CA CYS A 59 25.34 4.80 -30.49
C CYS A 59 25.45 3.31 -30.84
N THR A 60 26.59 2.90 -31.42
CA THR A 60 26.92 1.51 -31.74
C THR A 60 27.47 0.72 -30.56
N GLU A 61 27.85 1.41 -29.47
CA GLU A 61 28.48 0.84 -28.27
C GLU A 61 27.48 0.71 -27.13
N SER A 62 26.47 -0.17 -27.30
CA SER A 62 25.44 -0.34 -26.26
C SER A 62 26.02 -0.88 -24.94
N PRO A 63 25.71 -0.23 -23.79
CA PRO A 63 26.17 -0.73 -22.50
C PRO A 63 25.52 -2.08 -22.16
N ASN A 64 26.29 -3.03 -21.63
CA ASN A 64 25.80 -4.36 -21.21
C ASN A 64 25.47 -4.44 -19.71
N VAL A 65 25.32 -3.31 -19.02
CA VAL A 65 25.25 -3.27 -17.56
C VAL A 65 24.02 -2.47 -17.12
N PRO A 66 23.11 -3.06 -16.35
CA PRO A 66 23.04 -4.47 -15.94
C PRO A 66 22.68 -5.41 -17.12
N ASP A 67 21.98 -4.88 -18.13
CA ASP A 67 21.53 -5.54 -19.34
C ASP A 67 21.40 -4.49 -20.45
N SER A 68 21.76 -4.83 -21.70
CA SER A 68 21.64 -3.91 -22.84
C SER A 68 20.22 -3.46 -23.12
N SER A 69 19.22 -4.27 -22.78
CA SER A 69 17.80 -3.96 -23.03
C SER A 69 17.25 -2.80 -22.19
N VAL A 70 17.92 -2.41 -21.10
CA VAL A 70 17.48 -1.29 -20.26
C VAL A 70 17.96 0.06 -20.79
N TRP A 71 18.90 0.07 -21.73
CA TRP A 71 19.48 1.27 -22.29
C TRP A 71 18.83 1.67 -23.60
N MET A 72 18.61 2.96 -23.77
CA MET A 72 18.11 3.57 -24.98
C MET A 72 19.04 4.71 -25.40
N TRP A 73 19.41 4.77 -26.67
CA TRP A 73 20.17 5.89 -27.20
C TRP A 73 19.31 7.13 -27.33
N ASP A 74 19.70 8.20 -26.66
CA ASP A 74 19.06 9.51 -26.78
C ASP A 74 19.90 10.41 -27.70
N ALA A 75 19.49 10.45 -28.98
CA ALA A 75 20.18 11.24 -30.01
C ALA A 75 20.18 12.75 -29.74
N ARG A 76 19.26 13.24 -28.91
CA ARG A 76 19.18 14.69 -28.56
C ARG A 76 20.37 15.15 -27.72
N VAL A 77 20.92 14.26 -26.92
CA VAL A 77 22.05 14.54 -26.02
C VAL A 77 23.29 13.71 -26.31
N GLY A 78 23.24 12.82 -27.32
CA GLY A 78 24.36 11.95 -27.69
C GLY A 78 24.79 11.04 -26.57
N ALA A 79 23.86 10.43 -25.84
CA ALA A 79 24.13 9.61 -24.66
C ALA A 79 23.18 8.41 -24.55
N TRP A 80 23.62 7.38 -23.85
CA TRP A 80 22.78 6.27 -23.46
C TRP A 80 21.98 6.62 -22.21
N ARG A 81 20.69 6.31 -22.23
CA ARG A 81 19.75 6.63 -21.15
C ARG A 81 19.07 5.37 -20.62
N CYS A 82 18.95 5.25 -19.28
CA CYS A 82 18.14 4.22 -18.63
C CYS A 82 17.46 4.78 -17.36
N ASP A 83 16.54 3.99 -16.79
CA ASP A 83 15.84 4.36 -15.55
C ASP A 83 16.81 4.43 -14.36
N ALA A 84 16.58 5.40 -13.46
CA ALA A 84 17.45 5.63 -12.30
C ALA A 84 17.48 4.46 -11.31
N ILE A 85 16.44 3.61 -11.30
CA ILE A 85 16.37 2.41 -10.45
C ILE A 85 17.57 1.46 -10.64
N TYR A 86 18.21 1.49 -11.80
CA TYR A 86 19.36 0.63 -12.13
C TYR A 86 20.69 1.15 -11.60
N TYR A 87 20.73 2.36 -11.00
CA TYR A 87 21.98 3.00 -10.56
C TYR A 87 22.85 2.11 -9.67
N ALA A 88 22.27 1.49 -8.63
CA ALA A 88 23.03 0.65 -7.71
C ALA A 88 23.71 -0.55 -8.42
N SER A 89 23.02 -1.19 -9.35
CA SER A 89 23.53 -2.30 -10.14
C SER A 89 24.61 -1.83 -11.12
N ILE A 90 24.37 -0.73 -11.82
CA ILE A 90 25.31 -0.14 -12.77
C ILE A 90 26.59 0.25 -12.04
N ARG A 91 26.49 1.00 -10.94
CA ARG A 91 27.65 1.43 -10.15
C ARG A 91 28.49 0.27 -9.64
N SER A 92 27.84 -0.78 -9.11
CA SER A 92 28.55 -1.96 -8.60
C SER A 92 29.39 -2.65 -9.68
N ILE A 93 28.84 -2.80 -10.88
CA ILE A 93 29.51 -3.52 -11.97
C ILE A 93 30.52 -2.60 -12.69
N MET A 94 30.18 -1.34 -12.90
CA MET A 94 31.08 -0.40 -13.58
C MET A 94 32.33 -0.09 -12.78
N ASN A 95 32.23 0.04 -11.45
CA ASN A 95 33.41 0.16 -10.58
C ASN A 95 34.39 -1.02 -10.72
N CYS A 96 33.90 -2.22 -11.07
CA CYS A 96 34.74 -3.37 -11.31
C CYS A 96 35.37 -3.41 -12.70
N ARG A 97 34.69 -2.83 -13.72
CA ARG A 97 35.09 -2.95 -15.14
C ARG A 97 35.81 -1.73 -15.70
N PHE A 98 35.45 -0.54 -15.24
CA PHE A 98 35.87 0.72 -15.83
C PHE A 98 36.66 1.64 -14.89
N THR A 99 37.06 1.16 -13.69
CA THR A 99 37.98 1.91 -12.84
C THR A 99 39.35 1.96 -13.48
N PRO A 100 39.99 3.11 -13.72
CA PRO A 100 39.72 4.45 -13.18
C PRO A 100 39.00 5.41 -14.13
N HIS A 101 38.38 4.96 -15.19
CA HIS A 101 37.90 5.81 -16.30
C HIS A 101 36.43 6.25 -16.19
N LEU A 102 35.65 5.71 -15.25
CA LEU A 102 34.26 6.11 -15.05
C LEU A 102 34.13 7.30 -14.08
N GLY A 103 33.72 8.44 -14.61
CA GLY A 103 33.28 9.57 -13.77
C GLY A 103 31.85 9.36 -13.28
N ASP A 104 31.64 9.07 -11.99
CA ASP A 104 30.30 9.05 -11.38
C ASP A 104 29.98 10.46 -10.88
N ASN A 105 29.17 11.20 -11.66
CA ASN A 105 28.76 12.58 -11.37
C ASN A 105 27.43 12.65 -10.61
N ILE A 106 26.91 11.51 -10.13
CA ILE A 106 25.67 11.46 -9.36
C ILE A 106 25.98 11.83 -7.91
N ALA A 107 25.25 12.83 -7.41
CA ALA A 107 25.42 13.29 -6.02
C ALA A 107 25.20 12.14 -5.03
N GLN A 108 26.17 11.94 -4.15
CA GLN A 108 26.03 10.94 -3.11
C GLN A 108 25.01 11.41 -2.06
N PRO A 109 24.13 10.52 -1.57
CA PRO A 109 23.17 10.89 -0.55
C PRO A 109 23.85 11.43 0.71
N ALA A 110 23.36 12.55 1.22
CA ALA A 110 23.90 13.17 2.42
C ALA A 110 23.84 12.22 3.63
N ARG A 111 24.83 12.30 4.50
CA ARG A 111 24.77 11.68 5.82
C ARG A 111 23.85 12.49 6.73
N VAL A 112 23.02 11.80 7.53
CA VAL A 112 22.13 12.44 8.50
C VAL A 112 22.69 12.21 9.90
N SER A 113 22.90 13.30 10.62
CA SER A 113 23.19 13.25 12.06
C SER A 113 21.90 13.50 12.83
N TRP A 114 21.53 12.57 13.68
CA TRP A 114 20.32 12.69 14.49
C TRP A 114 20.62 13.44 15.78
N PRO A 115 19.97 14.61 16.05
CA PRO A 115 20.13 15.34 17.32
C PRO A 115 19.73 14.49 18.53
N LYS A 116 18.71 13.63 18.35
CA LYS A 116 18.21 12.72 19.36
C LYS A 116 17.81 11.40 18.71
N ILE A 117 17.85 10.31 19.46
CA ILE A 117 17.25 9.01 19.07
C ILE A 117 16.42 8.51 20.24
N ALA A 118 15.10 8.78 20.18
CA ALA A 118 14.14 8.37 21.21
C ALA A 118 13.24 7.23 20.67
N LEU A 119 13.87 6.12 20.30
CA LEU A 119 13.15 4.92 19.89
C LEU A 119 12.70 4.13 21.12
N PRO A 120 11.47 3.61 21.14
CA PRO A 120 11.04 2.65 22.17
C PRO A 120 11.87 1.37 22.06
N GLN A 121 11.94 0.60 23.14
CA GLN A 121 12.58 -0.70 23.10
C GLN A 121 11.92 -1.58 22.00
N PRO A 122 12.70 -2.08 21.03
CA PRO A 122 12.15 -2.84 19.93
C PRO A 122 11.61 -4.18 20.41
N ARG A 123 10.51 -4.60 19.84
CA ARG A 123 9.98 -5.95 20.04
C ARG A 123 10.77 -6.96 19.22
N ALA A 124 10.73 -8.24 19.60
CA ALA A 124 11.46 -9.30 18.92
C ALA A 124 11.18 -9.34 17.42
N GLU A 125 9.90 -9.23 17.03
CA GLU A 125 9.48 -9.21 15.62
C GLU A 125 9.99 -8.00 14.82
N GLN A 126 10.17 -6.86 15.48
CA GLN A 126 10.74 -5.66 14.84
C GLN A 126 12.25 -5.81 14.63
N THR A 127 12.93 -6.39 15.60
CA THR A 127 14.36 -6.73 15.48
C THR A 127 14.60 -7.78 14.41
N GLU A 128 13.77 -8.84 14.36
CA GLU A 128 13.83 -9.88 13.32
C GLU A 128 13.64 -9.27 11.92
N ALA A 129 12.66 -8.37 11.78
CA ALA A 129 12.35 -7.72 10.50
C ALA A 129 13.50 -6.82 10.01
N LEU A 130 14.06 -6.00 10.91
CA LEU A 130 15.21 -5.14 10.59
C LEU A 130 16.44 -5.96 10.22
N ALA A 131 16.75 -7.00 11.00
CA ALA A 131 17.88 -7.89 10.72
C ALA A 131 17.72 -8.64 9.38
N ALA A 132 16.51 -9.07 9.04
CA ALA A 132 16.23 -9.70 7.74
C ALA A 132 16.43 -8.73 6.58
N TRP A 133 15.95 -7.49 6.71
CA TRP A 133 16.14 -6.45 5.71
C TRP A 133 17.63 -6.08 5.53
N THR A 134 18.38 -5.98 6.63
CA THR A 134 19.81 -5.69 6.59
C THR A 134 20.61 -6.81 5.91
N ARG A 135 20.28 -8.09 6.18
CA ARG A 135 20.92 -9.25 5.52
C ARG A 135 20.68 -9.31 4.03
N GLU A 136 19.51 -8.86 3.56
CA GLU A 136 19.15 -8.80 2.13
C GLU A 136 19.71 -7.53 1.44
N GLY A 137 20.76 -6.95 1.97
CA GLY A 137 21.41 -5.76 1.39
C GLY A 137 20.60 -4.48 1.53
N ARG A 138 19.72 -4.41 2.52
CA ARG A 138 18.86 -3.26 2.82
C ARG A 138 17.86 -2.95 1.72
N ARG A 139 17.35 -4.01 1.07
CA ARG A 139 16.37 -3.91 0.01
C ARG A 139 15.31 -5.00 0.16
N GLY A 140 14.05 -4.63 0.42
CA GLY A 140 12.99 -5.62 0.58
C GLY A 140 11.73 -5.13 1.27
N GLN A 141 10.75 -6.02 1.30
CA GLN A 141 9.41 -5.81 1.82
C GLN A 141 9.26 -6.44 3.21
N VAL A 142 8.72 -5.68 4.15
CA VAL A 142 8.39 -6.12 5.52
C VAL A 142 6.87 -6.16 5.66
N ILE A 143 6.31 -7.34 5.76
CA ILE A 143 4.88 -7.58 5.85
C ILE A 143 4.51 -7.89 7.31
N MET A 144 3.84 -6.95 7.96
CA MET A 144 3.43 -7.09 9.36
C MET A 144 2.00 -6.57 9.56
N PRO A 145 1.18 -7.19 10.42
CA PRO A 145 -0.17 -6.69 10.72
C PRO A 145 -0.19 -5.23 11.15
N THR A 146 -1.32 -4.54 10.95
CA THR A 146 -1.51 -3.18 11.45
C THR A 146 -1.43 -3.18 12.98
N GLY A 147 -0.79 -2.17 13.57
CA GLY A 147 -0.61 -2.06 15.03
C GLY A 147 0.62 -2.79 15.60
N THR A 148 1.36 -3.55 14.81
CA THR A 148 2.58 -4.25 15.27
C THR A 148 3.83 -3.37 15.27
N GLY A 149 3.72 -2.11 14.84
CA GLY A 149 4.84 -1.16 14.85
C GLY A 149 5.74 -1.22 13.62
N LYS A 150 5.17 -1.39 12.42
CA LYS A 150 5.92 -1.27 11.15
C LYS A 150 6.73 0.03 11.05
N THR A 151 6.16 1.12 11.51
CA THR A 151 6.83 2.43 11.53
C THR A 151 8.07 2.44 12.43
N GLU A 152 8.08 1.67 13.52
CA GLU A 152 9.26 1.54 14.39
C GLU A 152 10.41 0.81 13.67
N VAL A 153 10.10 -0.19 12.83
CA VAL A 153 11.11 -0.85 11.98
C VAL A 153 11.73 0.17 11.02
N ALA A 154 10.91 1.05 10.43
CA ALA A 154 11.44 2.09 9.53
C ALA A 154 12.31 3.11 10.29
N PHE A 155 11.90 3.55 11.47
CA PHE A 155 12.71 4.46 12.29
C PHE A 155 14.03 3.81 12.73
N ALA A 156 14.01 2.53 13.07
CA ALA A 156 15.24 1.79 13.36
C ALA A 156 16.16 1.69 12.13
N ALA A 157 15.58 1.47 10.92
CA ALA A 157 16.33 1.49 9.68
C ALA A 157 16.95 2.87 9.39
N MET A 158 16.21 3.97 9.64
CA MET A 158 16.73 5.34 9.51
C MET A 158 17.86 5.62 10.51
N ALA A 159 17.69 5.19 11.76
CA ALA A 159 18.69 5.36 12.82
C ALA A 159 19.98 4.59 12.53
N GLU A 160 19.87 3.37 11.96
CA GLU A 160 21.01 2.53 11.60
C GLU A 160 21.76 3.06 10.37
N THR A 161 21.03 3.42 9.31
CA THR A 161 21.63 3.80 8.03
C THR A 161 22.24 5.20 8.01
N LYS A 162 21.62 6.13 8.74
CA LYS A 162 22.09 7.54 8.85
C LYS A 162 22.32 8.21 7.49
N VAL A 163 21.44 7.96 6.53
CA VAL A 163 21.53 8.55 5.19
C VAL A 163 20.28 9.34 4.86
N ALA A 164 20.40 10.23 3.88
CA ALA A 164 19.26 10.96 3.36
C ALA A 164 18.12 10.01 2.98
N THR A 165 16.94 10.25 3.53
CA THR A 165 15.80 9.32 3.48
C THR A 165 14.55 10.02 2.97
N LEU A 166 13.89 9.40 1.99
CA LEU A 166 12.55 9.79 1.55
C LEU A 166 11.52 8.79 2.06
N VAL A 167 10.52 9.28 2.79
CA VAL A 167 9.36 8.51 3.22
C VAL A 167 8.18 8.83 2.32
N VAL A 168 7.60 7.81 1.69
CA VAL A 168 6.44 7.93 0.79
C VAL A 168 5.22 7.36 1.48
N ALA A 169 4.26 8.22 1.82
CA ALA A 169 3.03 7.88 2.53
C ALA A 169 1.82 7.82 1.57
N PRO A 170 0.79 7.01 1.86
CA PRO A 170 -0.36 6.85 0.97
C PRO A 170 -1.28 8.07 0.90
N VAL A 171 -1.40 8.85 1.96
CA VAL A 171 -2.28 10.01 2.07
C VAL A 171 -1.64 11.15 2.87
N ARG A 172 -2.15 12.37 2.69
CA ARG A 172 -1.64 13.60 3.35
C ARG A 172 -1.62 13.48 4.88
N ASP A 173 -2.65 12.91 5.48
CA ASP A 173 -2.73 12.79 6.93
C ASP A 173 -1.61 11.91 7.49
N LEU A 174 -1.26 10.81 6.79
CA LEU A 174 -0.11 9.97 7.14
C LEU A 174 1.22 10.67 6.87
N MET A 175 1.34 11.45 5.80
CA MET A 175 2.52 12.26 5.54
C MET A 175 2.82 13.20 6.72
N TYR A 176 1.81 13.94 7.22
CA TYR A 176 1.97 14.78 8.40
C TYR A 176 2.18 13.99 9.70
N GLN A 177 1.61 12.78 9.81
CA GLN A 177 1.88 11.89 10.95
C GLN A 177 3.34 11.43 10.96
N TRP A 178 3.88 11.05 9.82
CA TRP A 178 5.30 10.70 9.67
C TRP A 178 6.19 11.88 10.06
N HIS A 179 5.91 13.08 9.55
CA HIS A 179 6.65 14.29 9.88
C HIS A 179 6.69 14.55 11.40
N ARG A 180 5.53 14.56 12.07
CA ARG A 180 5.45 14.76 13.53
C ARG A 180 6.19 13.67 14.30
N ARG A 181 6.12 12.42 13.85
CA ARG A 181 6.81 11.32 14.51
C ARG A 181 8.31 11.37 14.30
N ILE A 182 8.81 11.77 13.14
CA ILE A 182 10.24 12.01 12.89
C ILE A 182 10.74 13.11 13.83
N LEU A 183 10.01 14.21 13.95
CA LEU A 183 10.36 15.30 14.86
C LEU A 183 10.41 14.80 16.32
N ALA A 184 9.39 14.09 16.79
CA ALA A 184 9.34 13.57 18.16
C ALA A 184 10.44 12.53 18.47
N THR A 185 10.79 11.69 17.49
CA THR A 185 11.75 10.59 17.68
C THR A 185 13.19 11.03 17.53
N PHE A 186 13.47 11.88 16.54
CA PHE A 186 14.83 12.25 16.17
C PHE A 186 15.20 13.71 16.48
N ASP A 187 14.24 14.49 16.96
CA ASP A 187 14.37 15.96 17.09
C ASP A 187 14.83 16.61 15.76
N TYR A 188 14.29 16.10 14.65
CA TYR A 188 14.66 16.47 13.31
C TYR A 188 13.44 16.97 12.53
N ASP A 189 13.48 18.22 12.10
CA ASP A 189 12.44 18.83 11.29
C ASP A 189 12.59 18.40 9.82
N ALA A 190 11.85 17.36 9.43
CA ALA A 190 11.90 16.80 8.08
C ALA A 190 11.30 17.74 7.03
N GLY A 191 11.78 17.67 5.80
CA GLY A 191 11.16 18.34 4.66
C GLY A 191 9.80 17.73 4.31
N ILE A 192 8.95 18.49 3.65
CA ILE A 192 7.66 18.04 3.12
C ILE A 192 7.57 18.40 1.64
N VAL A 193 7.24 17.39 0.81
CA VAL A 193 6.89 17.56 -0.60
C VAL A 193 5.47 17.04 -0.82
N GLY A 194 4.53 17.96 -1.02
CA GLY A 194 3.10 17.67 -1.16
C GLY A 194 2.25 18.71 -0.43
N ASP A 195 0.94 18.69 -0.67
CA ASP A 195 0.00 19.65 -0.06
C ASP A 195 0.42 21.12 -0.30
N ASN A 196 0.82 21.44 -1.54
CA ASN A 196 1.37 22.75 -1.99
C ASN A 196 2.71 23.16 -1.33
N LEU A 197 3.36 22.25 -0.61
CA LEU A 197 4.69 22.45 -0.06
C LEU A 197 5.73 21.76 -0.94
N PHE A 198 6.87 22.42 -1.17
CA PHE A 198 8.02 21.84 -1.86
C PHE A 198 9.29 22.19 -1.10
N ASN A 199 9.51 21.49 0.01
CA ASN A 199 10.66 21.68 0.89
C ASN A 199 11.43 20.36 0.98
N ILE A 200 12.55 20.27 0.28
CA ILE A 200 13.41 19.08 0.27
C ILE A 200 14.50 19.28 1.33
N ARG A 201 14.63 18.29 2.22
CA ARG A 201 15.70 18.18 3.21
C ARG A 201 16.30 16.76 3.13
N PRO A 202 17.46 16.51 3.75
CA PRO A 202 18.02 15.15 3.80
C PRO A 202 17.03 14.09 4.28
N VAL A 203 16.14 14.42 5.20
CA VAL A 203 14.96 13.59 5.51
C VAL A 203 13.74 14.33 5.03
N THR A 204 12.99 13.70 4.14
CA THR A 204 11.79 14.29 3.51
C THR A 204 10.64 13.30 3.54
N VAL A 205 9.43 13.81 3.77
CA VAL A 205 8.20 13.04 3.72
C VAL A 205 7.34 13.53 2.56
N THR A 206 6.76 12.60 1.81
CA THR A 206 5.91 12.91 0.64
C THR A 206 4.73 11.94 0.55
N THR A 207 3.81 12.20 -0.38
CA THR A 207 2.78 11.23 -0.76
C THR A 207 3.14 10.53 -2.06
N TYR A 208 2.52 9.36 -2.36
CA TYR A 208 2.74 8.67 -3.65
C TYR A 208 2.45 9.57 -4.85
N ASP A 209 1.40 10.38 -4.78
CA ASP A 209 1.01 11.25 -5.89
C ASP A 209 1.99 12.42 -6.05
N SER A 210 2.50 12.99 -4.95
CA SER A 210 3.53 14.03 -4.99
C SER A 210 4.89 13.48 -5.41
N ALA A 211 5.26 12.27 -4.95
CA ALA A 211 6.46 11.58 -5.39
C ALA A 211 6.43 11.34 -6.91
N TYR A 212 5.32 10.85 -7.45
CA TYR A 212 5.14 10.70 -8.90
C TYR A 212 5.41 11.99 -9.67
N ILE A 213 4.93 13.13 -9.16
CA ILE A 213 5.06 14.43 -9.84
C ILE A 213 6.49 15.01 -9.75
N HIS A 214 7.20 14.75 -8.65
CA HIS A 214 8.43 15.47 -8.33
C HIS A 214 9.70 14.63 -8.27
N MET A 215 9.61 13.29 -8.49
CA MET A 215 10.77 12.42 -8.38
C MET A 215 11.82 12.70 -9.47
N ASP A 216 11.42 13.27 -10.60
CA ASP A 216 12.31 13.75 -11.65
C ASP A 216 13.34 14.76 -11.13
N LYS A 217 12.97 15.57 -10.11
CA LYS A 217 13.81 16.61 -9.51
C LYS A 217 14.59 16.13 -8.27
N MET A 218 14.04 15.18 -7.51
CA MET A 218 14.60 14.78 -6.21
C MET A 218 15.14 13.34 -6.17
N GLY A 219 15.00 12.55 -7.24
CA GLY A 219 15.29 11.13 -7.25
C GLY A 219 16.74 10.72 -6.96
N ALA A 220 17.72 11.61 -7.18
CA ALA A 220 19.12 11.36 -6.86
C ALA A 220 19.54 11.78 -5.43
N GLY A 221 18.67 12.47 -4.69
CA GLY A 221 19.05 13.05 -3.39
C GLY A 221 19.02 12.09 -2.20
N PHE A 222 18.43 10.92 -2.35
CA PHE A 222 18.15 10.00 -1.24
C PHE A 222 18.90 8.68 -1.37
N GLY A 223 19.40 8.16 -0.26
CA GLY A 223 20.03 6.84 -0.16
C GLY A 223 19.07 5.74 0.29
N LEU A 224 18.00 6.12 1.02
CA LEU A 224 16.97 5.22 1.50
C LEU A 224 15.58 5.71 1.07
N LEU A 225 14.80 4.83 0.45
CA LEU A 225 13.37 5.03 0.22
C LEU A 225 12.57 4.14 1.17
N ILE A 226 11.60 4.73 1.86
CA ILE A 226 10.64 4.00 2.69
C ILE A 226 9.25 4.18 2.08
N PHE A 227 8.61 3.08 1.69
CA PHE A 227 7.27 3.05 1.13
C PHE A 227 6.28 2.53 2.18
N ASP A 228 5.53 3.43 2.79
CA ASP A 228 4.46 3.05 3.71
C ASP A 228 3.21 2.64 2.94
N GLU A 229 2.60 1.52 3.35
CA GLU A 229 1.54 0.83 2.60
C GLU A 229 1.95 0.61 1.12
N GLU A 230 3.08 -0.05 0.92
CA GLU A 230 3.75 -0.26 -0.39
C GLU A 230 2.85 -0.80 -1.51
N HIS A 231 1.74 -1.44 -1.15
CA HIS A 231 0.76 -1.94 -2.12
C HIS A 231 0.13 -0.82 -2.99
N HIS A 232 0.33 0.46 -2.65
CA HIS A 232 -0.04 1.59 -3.48
C HIS A 232 0.95 1.85 -4.61
N LEU A 233 2.20 1.42 -4.48
CA LEU A 233 3.30 1.72 -5.41
C LEU A 233 3.10 1.17 -6.83
N PRO A 234 2.61 -0.08 -7.06
CA PRO A 234 2.58 -0.67 -8.40
C PRO A 234 1.55 -0.04 -9.36
N GLY A 235 0.87 1.03 -8.98
CA GLY A 235 -0.04 1.77 -9.87
C GLY A 235 0.70 2.39 -11.06
N LYS A 236 0.01 2.60 -12.19
CA LYS A 236 0.62 3.07 -13.46
C LYS A 236 1.54 4.28 -13.30
N CYS A 237 1.11 5.30 -12.54
CA CYS A 237 1.89 6.52 -12.32
C CYS A 237 2.77 6.40 -11.07
N ARG A 238 2.23 5.84 -9.98
CA ARG A 238 2.89 5.80 -8.68
C ARG A 238 4.19 4.99 -8.66
N ARG A 239 4.35 4.00 -9.56
CA ARG A 239 5.58 3.23 -9.72
C ARG A 239 6.80 4.09 -10.04
N GLU A 240 6.60 5.26 -10.64
CA GLU A 240 7.67 6.20 -10.98
C GLU A 240 8.35 6.76 -9.71
N ALA A 241 7.68 6.78 -8.56
CA ALA A 241 8.30 7.10 -7.27
C ALA A 241 9.50 6.17 -6.92
N ALA A 242 9.52 4.95 -7.44
CA ALA A 242 10.64 4.02 -7.29
C ALA A 242 11.57 4.01 -8.50
N ILE A 243 11.01 4.09 -9.71
CA ILE A 243 11.77 3.98 -10.97
C ILE A 243 12.73 5.15 -11.17
N LEU A 244 12.26 6.37 -10.87
CA LEU A 244 13.00 7.61 -11.07
C LEU A 244 14.00 7.93 -9.94
N SER A 245 14.33 6.97 -9.06
CA SER A 245 15.26 7.19 -7.95
C SER A 245 16.49 6.31 -8.00
N THR A 246 17.65 6.92 -7.72
CA THR A 246 18.95 6.25 -7.59
C THR A 246 19.14 5.54 -6.24
N ALA A 247 18.22 5.69 -5.29
CA ALA A 247 18.34 5.11 -3.95
C ALA A 247 18.56 3.61 -3.98
N ALA A 248 19.71 3.18 -3.42
CA ALA A 248 20.09 1.78 -3.36
C ALA A 248 19.31 1.02 -2.28
N MET A 249 19.06 1.65 -1.13
CA MET A 249 18.31 1.04 -0.02
C MET A 249 16.83 1.33 -0.15
N ARG A 250 16.01 0.29 0.00
CA ARG A 250 14.55 0.40 -0.16
C ARG A 250 13.85 -0.48 0.85
N LEU A 251 12.90 0.09 1.58
CA LEU A 251 12.11 -0.59 2.58
C LEU A 251 10.62 -0.40 2.28
N GLY A 252 9.94 -1.49 1.96
CA GLY A 252 8.49 -1.50 1.81
C GLY A 252 7.83 -1.98 3.09
N LEU A 253 6.74 -1.33 3.50
CA LEU A 253 5.97 -1.65 4.69
C LEU A 253 4.51 -1.84 4.31
N THR A 254 3.94 -2.99 4.62
CA THR A 254 2.50 -3.23 4.46
C THR A 254 1.99 -4.31 5.40
N ALA A 255 0.68 -4.32 5.65
CA ALA A 255 0.02 -5.45 6.29
C ALA A 255 -0.45 -6.50 5.25
N THR A 256 -0.67 -6.07 4.01
CA THR A 256 -1.27 -6.90 2.95
C THR A 256 -0.76 -6.42 1.58
N PRO A 257 0.25 -7.07 1.02
CA PRO A 257 0.80 -6.69 -0.29
C PRO A 257 -0.14 -7.09 -1.44
N GLU A 258 -0.99 -8.10 -1.23
CA GLU A 258 -1.81 -8.71 -2.27
C GLU A 258 -2.80 -7.69 -2.87
N ARG A 259 -2.81 -7.58 -4.21
CA ARG A 259 -3.71 -6.73 -4.98
C ARG A 259 -4.58 -7.59 -5.90
N SER A 260 -5.82 -7.18 -6.11
CA SER A 260 -6.77 -7.87 -6.99
C SER A 260 -6.39 -7.81 -8.48
N ASP A 261 -5.57 -6.83 -8.86
CA ASP A 261 -5.06 -6.65 -10.23
C ASP A 261 -3.75 -7.41 -10.50
N GLY A 262 -3.18 -8.09 -9.51
CA GLY A 262 -1.94 -8.88 -9.62
C GLY A 262 -0.66 -8.06 -9.69
N LEU A 263 -0.73 -6.73 -9.70
CA LEU A 263 0.45 -5.86 -9.84
C LEU A 263 1.38 -5.87 -8.61
N HIS A 264 0.98 -6.51 -7.50
CA HIS A 264 1.87 -6.68 -6.34
C HIS A 264 3.16 -7.46 -6.66
N LYS A 265 3.20 -8.22 -7.75
CA LYS A 265 4.41 -8.90 -8.22
C LYS A 265 5.51 -7.93 -8.65
N ASP A 266 5.14 -6.72 -9.07
CA ASP A 266 6.10 -5.69 -9.48
C ASP A 266 6.87 -5.12 -8.27
N LEU A 267 6.39 -5.34 -7.03
CA LEU A 267 7.06 -4.88 -5.81
C LEU A 267 8.44 -5.50 -5.62
N ASP A 268 8.64 -6.76 -6.04
CA ASP A 268 9.93 -7.41 -5.95
C ASP A 268 11.01 -6.69 -6.77
N TRP A 269 10.63 -6.12 -7.92
CA TRP A 269 11.53 -5.31 -8.72
C TRP A 269 11.63 -3.86 -8.20
N LEU A 270 10.52 -3.24 -7.82
CA LEU A 270 10.47 -1.83 -7.42
C LEU A 270 11.14 -1.60 -6.05
N ILE A 271 10.99 -2.54 -5.12
CA ILE A 271 11.48 -2.43 -3.75
C ILE A 271 12.54 -3.49 -3.47
N GLY A 272 12.20 -4.75 -3.67
CA GLY A 272 12.98 -5.94 -3.36
C GLY A 272 12.08 -7.08 -2.90
N PRO A 273 12.63 -8.28 -2.64
CA PRO A 273 11.86 -9.44 -2.24
C PRO A 273 11.18 -9.25 -0.88
N VAL A 274 10.24 -10.12 -0.55
CA VAL A 274 9.68 -10.20 0.81
C VAL A 274 10.74 -10.77 1.74
N VAL A 275 11.32 -9.92 2.58
CA VAL A 275 12.40 -10.30 3.52
C VAL A 275 11.86 -10.74 4.88
N TYR A 276 10.71 -10.22 5.28
CA TYR A 276 10.07 -10.61 6.51
C TYR A 276 8.54 -10.63 6.39
N ARG A 277 7.93 -11.70 6.88
CA ARG A 277 6.47 -11.84 6.93
C ARG A 277 6.05 -12.32 8.32
N MET A 278 5.31 -11.48 9.04
CA MET A 278 4.71 -11.84 10.32
C MET A 278 3.29 -12.38 10.08
N PRO A 279 3.00 -13.64 10.41
CA PRO A 279 1.64 -14.16 10.37
C PRO A 279 0.73 -13.39 11.35
N PHE A 280 -0.52 -13.15 10.98
CA PHE A 280 -1.48 -12.46 11.85
C PHE A 280 -1.67 -13.18 13.20
N LYS A 281 -1.56 -14.50 13.20
CA LYS A 281 -1.58 -15.35 14.39
C LYS A 281 -0.50 -14.99 15.41
N LYS A 282 0.74 -14.70 14.96
CA LYS A 282 1.86 -14.33 15.85
C LYS A 282 1.61 -12.98 16.53
N ALA A 283 0.86 -12.08 15.88
CA ALA A 283 0.47 -10.78 16.46
C ALA A 283 -0.66 -10.90 17.48
N LYS A 284 -1.49 -11.93 17.38
CA LYS A 284 -2.63 -12.19 18.27
C LYS A 284 -2.11 -12.61 19.66
N GLY A 285 -2.61 -12.00 20.72
CA GLY A 285 -2.16 -12.25 22.09
C GLY A 285 -0.88 -11.50 22.52
N SER A 286 -0.01 -11.10 21.56
CA SER A 286 1.18 -10.31 21.86
C SER A 286 0.94 -8.81 21.64
N THR A 287 0.58 -8.43 20.43
CA THR A 287 0.42 -7.03 20.00
C THR A 287 -1.04 -6.66 19.74
N LEU A 288 -1.84 -7.63 19.31
CA LEU A 288 -3.28 -7.49 19.10
C LEU A 288 -4.03 -8.17 20.24
N ALA A 289 -5.14 -7.58 20.67
CA ALA A 289 -6.03 -8.20 21.64
C ALA A 289 -6.62 -9.50 21.08
N ASP A 290 -6.89 -10.46 21.94
CA ASP A 290 -7.75 -11.57 21.59
C ASP A 290 -9.15 -11.08 21.30
N PHE A 291 -9.77 -11.60 20.25
CA PHE A 291 -11.10 -11.18 19.86
C PHE A 291 -11.99 -12.35 19.43
N ASP A 292 -13.28 -12.20 19.70
CA ASP A 292 -14.31 -13.10 19.22
C ASP A 292 -15.00 -12.52 18.00
N VAL A 293 -15.36 -13.36 17.04
CA VAL A 293 -16.17 -12.96 15.88
C VAL A 293 -17.57 -13.55 16.02
N VAL A 294 -18.55 -12.67 16.12
CA VAL A 294 -19.96 -13.03 16.20
C VAL A 294 -20.62 -12.66 14.87
N ARG A 295 -21.16 -13.64 14.16
CA ARG A 295 -21.90 -13.41 12.94
C ARG A 295 -23.38 -13.41 13.24
N ILE A 296 -24.05 -12.33 12.86
CA ILE A 296 -25.50 -12.18 13.02
C ILE A 296 -26.11 -12.19 11.61
N PRO A 297 -26.79 -13.28 11.24
CA PRO A 297 -27.55 -13.33 10.00
C PRO A 297 -28.83 -12.51 10.17
N VAL A 298 -29.20 -11.74 9.15
CA VAL A 298 -30.46 -10.95 9.12
C VAL A 298 -31.23 -11.27 7.84
N ALA A 299 -32.53 -11.36 7.93
CA ALA A 299 -33.40 -11.50 6.78
C ALA A 299 -33.78 -10.13 6.17
N LEU A 300 -33.97 -10.07 4.88
CA LEU A 300 -34.63 -8.95 4.24
C LEU A 300 -36.13 -9.00 4.55
N ASN A 301 -36.77 -7.84 4.77
CA ASN A 301 -38.23 -7.79 4.87
C ASN A 301 -38.90 -8.15 3.53
N ALA A 302 -40.19 -8.44 3.51
CA ALA A 302 -40.88 -8.94 2.30
C ALA A 302 -40.75 -7.97 1.10
N ARG A 303 -40.81 -6.66 1.34
CA ARG A 303 -40.63 -5.65 0.27
C ARG A 303 -39.21 -5.58 -0.26
N GLU A 304 -38.25 -5.60 0.64
CA GLU A 304 -36.80 -5.63 0.29
C GLU A 304 -36.47 -6.89 -0.50
N GLN A 305 -36.96 -8.04 -0.06
CA GLN A 305 -36.72 -9.33 -0.73
C GLN A 305 -37.34 -9.35 -2.13
N ALA A 306 -38.59 -8.90 -2.30
CA ALA A 306 -39.23 -8.85 -3.60
C ALA A 306 -38.46 -7.98 -4.60
N THR A 307 -38.03 -6.77 -4.15
CA THR A 307 -37.25 -5.86 -4.98
C THR A 307 -35.85 -6.45 -5.30
N TYR A 308 -35.22 -7.08 -4.33
CA TYR A 308 -33.92 -7.74 -4.51
C TYR A 308 -33.99 -8.85 -5.57
N ASP A 309 -35.04 -9.67 -5.52
CA ASP A 309 -35.26 -10.78 -6.46
C ASP A 309 -35.59 -10.28 -7.87
N GLN A 310 -36.39 -9.21 -7.98
CA GLN A 310 -36.68 -8.58 -9.26
C GLN A 310 -35.39 -8.06 -9.91
N CYS A 311 -34.58 -7.32 -9.16
CA CYS A 311 -33.29 -6.83 -9.65
C CYS A 311 -32.33 -7.98 -10.01
N SER A 312 -32.32 -9.05 -9.23
CA SER A 312 -31.50 -10.24 -9.48
C SER A 312 -31.87 -10.93 -10.79
N ARG A 313 -33.18 -11.11 -11.06
CA ARG A 313 -33.69 -11.67 -12.31
C ARG A 313 -33.31 -10.80 -13.51
N ALA A 314 -33.54 -9.48 -13.42
CA ALA A 314 -33.19 -8.56 -14.50
C ALA A 314 -31.69 -8.60 -14.86
N ILE A 315 -30.80 -8.57 -13.84
CA ILE A 315 -29.35 -8.68 -14.04
C ILE A 315 -28.97 -10.00 -14.66
N SER A 316 -29.51 -11.14 -14.16
CA SER A 316 -29.20 -12.47 -14.66
C SER A 316 -29.63 -12.63 -16.10
N HIS A 317 -30.84 -12.18 -16.44
CA HIS A 317 -31.37 -12.25 -17.79
C HIS A 317 -30.48 -11.47 -18.78
N PHE A 318 -30.15 -10.22 -18.47
CA PHE A 318 -29.30 -9.39 -19.32
C PHE A 318 -27.89 -10.00 -19.53
N ILE A 319 -27.22 -10.38 -18.43
CA ILE A 319 -25.88 -10.97 -18.51
C ILE A 319 -25.88 -12.28 -19.28
N THR A 320 -26.88 -13.13 -19.10
CA THR A 320 -27.01 -14.41 -19.81
C THR A 320 -27.22 -14.19 -21.31
N SER A 321 -28.07 -13.22 -21.69
CA SER A 321 -28.28 -12.84 -23.09
C SER A 321 -26.95 -12.35 -23.71
N ARG A 322 -26.27 -11.40 -23.10
CA ARG A 322 -25.02 -10.86 -23.65
C ARG A 322 -23.88 -11.89 -23.75
N ARG A 323 -23.85 -12.88 -22.87
CA ARG A 323 -22.87 -13.96 -22.92
C ARG A 323 -23.08 -14.95 -24.07
N LYS A 324 -24.28 -15.03 -24.64
CA LYS A 324 -24.51 -15.81 -25.86
C LYS A 324 -23.80 -15.16 -27.06
N ASP A 325 -23.85 -13.84 -27.13
CA ASP A 325 -23.28 -13.07 -28.25
C ASP A 325 -21.78 -12.75 -28.02
N THR A 326 -21.37 -12.57 -26.77
CA THR A 326 -20.00 -12.22 -26.38
C THR A 326 -19.54 -13.12 -25.24
N PRO A 327 -18.90 -14.26 -25.53
CA PRO A 327 -18.33 -15.13 -24.52
C PRO A 327 -17.35 -14.36 -23.63
N GLY A 328 -17.55 -14.45 -22.30
CA GLY A 328 -16.70 -13.74 -21.35
C GLY A 328 -17.17 -12.33 -20.97
N TYR A 329 -18.37 -11.91 -21.39
CA TYR A 329 -18.95 -10.63 -21.00
C TYR A 329 -18.94 -10.43 -19.47
N THR A 330 -18.36 -9.29 -19.04
CA THR A 330 -18.08 -8.96 -17.66
C THR A 330 -18.86 -7.74 -17.16
N TRP A 331 -18.79 -7.47 -15.85
CA TRP A 331 -19.31 -6.23 -15.27
C TRP A 331 -18.67 -4.97 -15.88
N ARG A 332 -17.40 -5.03 -16.25
CA ARG A 332 -16.69 -3.90 -16.88
C ARG A 332 -17.27 -3.56 -18.24
N ASP A 333 -17.68 -4.59 -19.00
CA ASP A 333 -18.26 -4.42 -20.30
C ASP A 333 -19.68 -3.83 -20.19
N LEU A 334 -20.48 -4.31 -19.20
CA LEU A 334 -21.75 -3.70 -18.86
C LEU A 334 -21.61 -2.20 -18.53
N CYS A 335 -20.60 -1.83 -17.70
CA CYS A 335 -20.36 -0.42 -17.37
C CYS A 335 -20.01 0.45 -18.58
N LYS A 336 -19.28 -0.09 -19.55
CA LYS A 336 -18.97 0.61 -20.81
C LYS A 336 -20.22 0.74 -21.69
N GLU A 337 -20.98 -0.33 -21.81
CA GLU A 337 -22.16 -0.40 -22.63
C GLU A 337 -23.31 0.48 -22.08
N SER A 338 -23.41 0.62 -20.77
CA SER A 338 -24.47 1.42 -20.09
C SER A 338 -24.48 2.90 -20.50
N GLY A 339 -23.38 3.43 -21.03
CA GLY A 339 -23.33 4.77 -21.59
C GLY A 339 -24.14 4.91 -22.88
N LYS A 340 -24.33 3.83 -23.65
CA LYS A 340 -24.94 3.83 -24.98
C LYS A 340 -26.26 3.07 -25.00
N ASP A 341 -26.36 1.93 -24.33
CA ASP A 341 -27.52 1.05 -24.34
C ASP A 341 -28.44 1.30 -23.12
N PRO A 342 -29.74 1.65 -23.34
CA PRO A 342 -30.70 1.83 -22.26
C PRO A 342 -30.94 0.58 -21.41
N GLN A 343 -30.90 -0.63 -21.99
CA GLN A 343 -31.08 -1.88 -21.24
C GLN A 343 -29.87 -2.17 -20.36
N ALA A 344 -28.64 -1.95 -20.86
CA ALA A 344 -27.44 -2.03 -20.04
C ALA A 344 -27.46 -1.04 -18.88
N ARG A 345 -27.93 0.19 -19.13
CA ARG A 345 -28.12 1.24 -18.11
C ARG A 345 -29.15 0.82 -17.06
N HIS A 346 -30.27 0.22 -17.47
CA HIS A 346 -31.28 -0.30 -16.56
C HIS A 346 -30.70 -1.43 -15.68
N THR A 347 -29.97 -2.34 -16.28
CA THR A 347 -29.30 -3.45 -15.57
C THR A 347 -28.25 -2.94 -14.58
N GLN A 348 -27.50 -1.91 -14.94
CA GLN A 348 -26.55 -1.27 -14.02
C GLN A 348 -27.29 -0.60 -12.83
N LYS A 349 -28.40 0.10 -13.07
CA LYS A 349 -29.24 0.64 -11.99
C LYS A 349 -29.78 -0.46 -11.09
N ALA A 350 -30.30 -1.56 -11.64
CA ALA A 350 -30.77 -2.70 -10.86
C ALA A 350 -29.69 -3.28 -9.96
N TYR A 351 -28.43 -3.33 -10.43
CA TYR A 351 -27.31 -3.74 -9.59
C TYR A 351 -27.07 -2.80 -8.39
N TYR A 352 -27.10 -1.49 -8.61
CA TYR A 352 -26.93 -0.53 -7.51
C TYR A 352 -28.11 -0.55 -6.52
N ILE A 353 -29.34 -0.73 -7.00
CA ILE A 353 -30.53 -0.90 -6.14
C ILE A 353 -30.36 -2.14 -5.26
N LYS A 354 -29.99 -3.26 -5.87
CA LYS A 354 -29.73 -4.51 -5.16
C LYS A 354 -28.64 -4.36 -4.09
N GLN A 355 -27.55 -3.68 -4.40
CA GLN A 355 -26.47 -3.41 -3.45
C GLN A 355 -26.94 -2.48 -2.32
N SER A 356 -27.78 -1.49 -2.63
CA SER A 356 -28.34 -0.58 -1.64
C SER A 356 -29.27 -1.31 -0.66
N ILE A 357 -30.07 -2.28 -1.13
CA ILE A 357 -30.90 -3.11 -0.26
C ILE A 357 -30.01 -3.93 0.69
N GLU A 358 -28.98 -4.61 0.18
CA GLU A 358 -28.05 -5.35 1.04
C GLU A 358 -27.38 -4.45 2.10
N ASP A 359 -26.99 -3.23 1.74
CA ASP A 359 -26.32 -2.31 2.65
C ASP A 359 -27.26 -1.72 3.70
N ARG A 360 -28.54 -1.44 3.35
CA ARG A 360 -29.47 -0.65 4.15
C ARG A 360 -30.68 -1.45 4.65
N ALA A 361 -30.58 -2.78 4.70
CA ALA A 361 -31.63 -3.63 5.22
C ALA A 361 -32.07 -3.18 6.63
N GLU A 362 -33.38 -3.02 6.83
CA GLU A 362 -33.94 -2.46 8.06
C GLU A 362 -33.56 -3.26 9.30
N GLU A 363 -33.50 -4.59 9.17
CA GLU A 363 -33.14 -5.48 10.27
C GLU A 363 -31.69 -5.26 10.77
N LYS A 364 -30.78 -4.77 9.92
CA LYS A 364 -29.43 -4.39 10.35
C LYS A 364 -29.44 -3.26 11.38
N LEU A 365 -30.38 -2.32 11.26
CA LEU A 365 -30.50 -1.21 12.21
C LEU A 365 -31.08 -1.67 13.55
N ARG A 366 -31.97 -2.66 13.54
CA ARG A 366 -32.49 -3.29 14.77
C ARG A 366 -31.38 -4.03 15.50
N VAL A 367 -30.64 -4.85 14.79
CA VAL A 367 -29.47 -5.55 15.36
C VAL A 367 -28.43 -4.58 15.91
N LEU A 368 -28.18 -3.43 15.25
CA LEU A 368 -27.31 -2.39 15.79
C LEU A 368 -27.81 -1.82 17.12
N GLU A 369 -29.10 -1.59 17.23
CA GLU A 369 -29.71 -1.11 18.47
C GLU A 369 -29.48 -2.11 19.63
N ASP A 370 -29.67 -3.40 19.38
CA ASP A 370 -29.43 -4.45 20.37
C ASP A 370 -27.95 -4.53 20.75
N ILE A 371 -27.01 -4.40 19.78
CA ILE A 371 -25.57 -4.36 20.05
C ILE A 371 -25.22 -3.14 20.90
N PHE A 372 -25.79 -1.96 20.63
CA PHE A 372 -25.54 -0.75 21.41
C PHE A 372 -26.08 -0.87 22.85
N ARG A 373 -27.22 -1.51 23.04
CA ARG A 373 -27.77 -1.82 24.36
C ARG A 373 -26.87 -2.79 25.13
N LEU A 374 -26.45 -3.88 24.46
CA LEU A 374 -25.59 -4.92 25.06
C LEU A 374 -24.22 -4.36 25.50
N HIS A 375 -23.70 -3.41 24.74
CA HIS A 375 -22.38 -2.82 24.97
C HIS A 375 -22.46 -1.36 25.43
N HIS A 376 -23.53 -1.01 26.14
CA HIS A 376 -23.70 0.35 26.66
C HIS A 376 -22.43 0.84 27.40
N GLY A 377 -22.01 2.07 27.10
CA GLY A 377 -20.81 2.68 27.68
C GLY A 377 -19.47 2.15 27.17
N ARG A 378 -19.45 1.13 26.31
CA ARG A 378 -18.19 0.64 25.68
C ARG A 378 -17.92 1.34 24.37
N LYS A 379 -16.67 1.72 24.15
CA LYS A 379 -16.23 2.28 22.84
C LYS A 379 -16.50 1.30 21.72
N THR A 380 -17.38 1.68 20.80
CA THR A 380 -17.85 0.88 19.68
C THR A 380 -17.60 1.60 18.36
N ILE A 381 -17.03 0.90 17.37
CA ILE A 381 -16.86 1.42 16.01
C ILE A 381 -17.74 0.64 15.05
N VAL A 382 -18.58 1.35 14.30
CA VAL A 382 -19.44 0.76 13.26
C VAL A 382 -18.84 1.06 11.88
N PHE A 383 -18.53 0.01 11.15
CA PHE A 383 -18.05 0.08 9.75
C PHE A 383 -19.23 -0.12 8.80
N ALA A 384 -19.71 0.98 8.22
CA ALA A 384 -20.78 0.97 7.24
C ALA A 384 -20.28 0.63 5.83
N GLY A 385 -21.11 -0.02 5.03
CA GLY A 385 -20.79 -0.39 3.65
C GLY A 385 -20.82 0.79 2.67
N SER A 386 -21.64 1.79 2.96
CA SER A 386 -21.85 2.98 2.14
C SER A 386 -21.98 4.24 2.99
N ASN A 387 -21.80 5.42 2.37
CA ASN A 387 -22.02 6.70 3.04
C ASN A 387 -23.52 6.86 3.45
N ALA A 388 -24.44 6.38 2.62
CA ALA A 388 -25.85 6.43 2.91
C ALA A 388 -26.20 5.67 4.20
N MET A 389 -25.65 4.45 4.37
CA MET A 389 -25.85 3.68 5.60
C MET A 389 -25.19 4.35 6.81
N ALA A 390 -23.99 4.91 6.65
CA ALA A 390 -23.32 5.63 7.73
C ALA A 390 -24.14 6.83 8.23
N ILE A 391 -24.69 7.62 7.30
CA ILE A 391 -25.56 8.76 7.62
C ILE A 391 -26.86 8.29 8.28
N GLU A 392 -27.43 7.20 7.83
CA GLU A 392 -28.67 6.65 8.41
C GLU A 392 -28.47 6.19 9.85
N VAL A 393 -27.37 5.46 10.13
CA VAL A 393 -26.98 5.07 11.49
C VAL A 393 -26.74 6.31 12.36
N SER A 394 -26.01 7.31 11.84
CA SER A 394 -25.74 8.55 12.55
C SER A 394 -27.00 9.29 12.93
N LYS A 395 -27.97 9.40 12.03
CA LYS A 395 -29.26 10.07 12.27
C LYS A 395 -30.17 9.32 13.26
N ARG A 396 -30.23 7.98 13.10
CA ARG A 396 -31.11 7.14 13.93
C ARG A 396 -30.65 7.05 15.37
N PHE A 397 -29.32 6.99 15.57
CA PHE A 397 -28.75 6.77 16.91
C PHE A 397 -28.06 8.01 17.49
N LEU A 398 -28.11 9.16 16.80
CA LEU A 398 -27.49 10.44 17.18
C LEU A 398 -26.00 10.28 17.51
N VAL A 399 -25.28 9.51 16.69
CA VAL A 399 -23.86 9.22 16.86
C VAL A 399 -23.02 9.88 15.78
N PRO A 400 -21.79 10.35 16.08
CA PRO A 400 -20.93 10.99 15.10
C PRO A 400 -20.52 10.03 13.99
N THR A 401 -20.33 10.58 12.78
CA THR A 401 -19.87 9.82 11.61
C THR A 401 -18.71 10.48 10.92
N ILE A 402 -17.75 9.67 10.42
CA ILE A 402 -16.61 10.11 9.62
C ILE A 402 -16.74 9.53 8.21
N LEU A 403 -16.85 10.42 7.23
CA LEU A 403 -16.98 10.11 5.81
C LEU A 403 -15.77 10.65 5.02
N SER A 404 -15.64 10.27 3.75
CA SER A 404 -14.52 10.72 2.89
C SER A 404 -14.47 12.25 2.71
N HIS A 405 -15.64 12.90 2.74
CA HIS A 405 -15.79 14.34 2.59
C HIS A 405 -15.84 15.11 3.93
N THR A 406 -15.78 14.43 5.09
CA THR A 406 -15.70 15.09 6.40
C THR A 406 -14.44 15.95 6.47
N ALA A 407 -14.59 17.23 6.79
CA ALA A 407 -13.50 18.19 6.88
C ALA A 407 -12.44 17.73 7.90
N LYS A 408 -11.16 18.05 7.64
CA LYS A 408 -10.04 17.60 8.49
C LYS A 408 -10.21 18.01 9.96
N ARG A 409 -10.64 19.27 10.21
CA ARG A 409 -10.87 19.79 11.57
C ARG A 409 -11.96 19.01 12.30
N GLU A 410 -13.09 18.80 11.62
CA GLU A 410 -14.21 18.03 12.16
C GLU A 410 -13.82 16.57 12.44
N ARG A 411 -13.10 15.92 11.51
CA ARG A 411 -12.60 14.56 11.70
C ARG A 411 -11.72 14.43 12.93
N LEU A 412 -10.80 15.39 13.16
CA LEU A 412 -9.94 15.41 14.33
C LEU A 412 -10.74 15.60 15.61
N ALA A 413 -11.71 16.51 15.62
CA ALA A 413 -12.59 16.75 16.78
C ALA A 413 -13.41 15.50 17.15
N VAL A 414 -13.99 14.81 16.15
CA VAL A 414 -14.76 13.58 16.37
C VAL A 414 -13.87 12.46 16.90
N LEU A 415 -12.64 12.28 16.35
CA LEU A 415 -11.72 11.26 16.84
C LEU A 415 -11.22 11.55 18.25
N GLN A 416 -10.98 12.81 18.57
CA GLN A 416 -10.59 13.23 19.90
C GLN A 416 -11.72 13.00 20.90
N GLY A 417 -12.94 13.44 20.62
CA GLY A 417 -14.11 13.19 21.47
C GLY A 417 -14.39 11.70 21.67
N PHE A 418 -14.18 10.86 20.64
CA PHE A 418 -14.25 9.42 20.79
C PHE A 418 -13.10 8.87 21.68
N ALA A 419 -11.87 9.40 21.55
CA ALA A 419 -10.74 9.02 22.39
C ALA A 419 -10.97 9.38 23.87
N GLU A 420 -11.55 10.54 24.13
CA GLU A 420 -11.87 11.05 25.47
C GLU A 420 -13.13 10.42 26.08
N GLY A 421 -13.91 9.67 25.26
CA GLY A 421 -15.15 9.03 25.72
C GLY A 421 -16.38 9.92 25.70
N GLN A 422 -16.32 11.12 25.10
CA GLN A 422 -17.49 11.98 24.90
C GLN A 422 -18.53 11.29 24.00
N PHE A 423 -18.06 10.50 23.04
CA PHE A 423 -18.88 9.68 22.17
C PHE A 423 -18.51 8.21 22.34
N PRO A 424 -19.41 7.37 22.90
CA PRO A 424 -19.12 5.94 23.06
C PRO A 424 -19.20 5.18 21.72
N VAL A 425 -19.87 5.71 20.72
CA VAL A 425 -20.03 5.09 19.38
C VAL A 425 -19.51 6.03 18.29
N LEU A 426 -18.80 5.46 17.34
CA LEU A 426 -18.33 6.15 16.14
C LEU A 426 -18.74 5.34 14.90
N VAL A 427 -19.34 6.00 13.92
CA VAL A 427 -19.66 5.40 12.62
C VAL A 427 -18.67 5.84 11.57
N ALA A 428 -18.19 4.93 10.76
CA ALA A 428 -17.32 5.25 9.65
C ALA A 428 -17.59 4.39 8.43
N ASN A 429 -17.31 4.95 7.27
CA ASN A 429 -17.17 4.19 6.05
C ASN A 429 -15.67 3.86 5.86
N ARG A 430 -15.20 3.69 4.64
CA ARG A 430 -13.83 3.29 4.26
C ARG A 430 -12.71 4.22 4.75
N VAL A 431 -13.05 5.41 5.21
CA VAL A 431 -12.07 6.44 5.63
C VAL A 431 -11.17 5.99 6.79
N LEU A 432 -11.67 5.12 7.66
CA LEU A 432 -10.86 4.56 8.74
C LEU A 432 -10.06 3.30 8.34
N ASP A 433 -10.18 2.84 7.10
CA ASP A 433 -9.44 1.67 6.62
C ASP A 433 -7.94 1.99 6.44
N GLU A 434 -7.62 3.24 6.04
CA GLU A 434 -6.24 3.67 5.79
C GLU A 434 -6.00 5.11 6.31
N GLY A 435 -4.82 5.36 6.87
CA GLY A 435 -4.32 6.73 7.09
C GLY A 435 -4.74 7.47 8.34
N VAL A 436 -5.64 6.95 9.15
CA VAL A 436 -6.13 7.63 10.36
C VAL A 436 -5.76 6.84 11.61
N ASP A 437 -5.21 7.49 12.62
CA ASP A 437 -5.01 6.85 13.93
C ASP A 437 -6.34 6.81 14.67
N VAL A 438 -6.96 5.63 14.68
CA VAL A 438 -8.26 5.41 15.31
C VAL A 438 -8.03 5.08 16.77
N PRO A 439 -8.69 5.78 17.71
CA PRO A 439 -8.63 5.44 19.11
C PRO A 439 -9.13 4.01 19.36
N GLU A 440 -8.62 3.40 20.40
CA GLU A 440 -8.95 2.03 20.77
C GLU A 440 -10.44 1.84 21.01
N ALA A 441 -11.00 0.75 20.45
CA ALA A 441 -12.35 0.30 20.72
C ALA A 441 -12.36 -1.19 21.06
N LYS A 442 -13.27 -1.61 21.92
CA LYS A 442 -13.43 -3.02 22.33
C LYS A 442 -14.51 -3.74 21.54
N VAL A 443 -15.36 -2.98 20.85
CA VAL A 443 -16.44 -3.51 20.03
C VAL A 443 -16.32 -2.93 18.61
N ALA A 444 -16.34 -3.80 17.64
CA ALA A 444 -16.41 -3.44 16.23
C ALA A 444 -17.65 -4.08 15.59
N VAL A 445 -18.36 -3.34 14.76
CA VAL A 445 -19.54 -3.84 14.04
C VAL A 445 -19.34 -3.59 12.54
N VAL A 446 -19.43 -4.61 11.72
CA VAL A 446 -19.42 -4.52 10.26
C VAL A 446 -20.83 -4.76 9.73
N ILE A 447 -21.44 -3.72 9.17
CA ILE A 447 -22.83 -3.73 8.66
C ILE A 447 -22.91 -3.61 7.14
N GLY A 448 -21.90 -4.06 6.42
CA GLY A 448 -21.85 -4.01 4.97
C GLY A 448 -20.40 -3.89 4.46
N GLY A 449 -20.31 -3.64 3.16
CA GLY A 449 -19.02 -3.37 2.50
C GLY A 449 -18.50 -4.49 1.63
N GLN A 450 -17.38 -4.21 0.93
CA GLN A 450 -16.77 -5.12 -0.02
C GLN A 450 -16.06 -6.29 0.69
N GLY A 451 -15.99 -7.44 0.04
CA GLY A 451 -15.35 -8.64 0.55
C GLY A 451 -13.81 -8.62 0.50
N SER A 452 -13.15 -7.47 0.69
CA SER A 452 -11.70 -7.37 0.68
C SER A 452 -11.11 -7.89 1.99
N THR A 453 -10.26 -8.92 1.90
CA THR A 453 -9.50 -9.45 3.04
C THR A 453 -8.56 -8.41 3.63
N ARG A 454 -8.02 -7.51 2.79
CA ARG A 454 -7.16 -6.40 3.20
C ARG A 454 -7.89 -5.43 4.13
N GLN A 455 -9.06 -4.93 3.71
CA GLN A 455 -9.84 -4.02 4.55
C GLN A 455 -10.22 -4.66 5.88
N ALA A 456 -10.58 -5.94 5.87
CA ALA A 456 -10.87 -6.67 7.10
C ALA A 456 -9.66 -6.70 8.05
N LYS A 457 -8.46 -7.02 7.54
CA LYS A 457 -7.22 -7.02 8.34
C LYS A 457 -6.86 -5.63 8.88
N GLN A 458 -6.99 -4.59 8.06
CA GLN A 458 -6.69 -3.22 8.46
C GLN A 458 -7.65 -2.74 9.55
N ARG A 459 -8.96 -2.99 9.41
CA ARG A 459 -9.98 -2.65 10.42
C ARG A 459 -9.71 -3.36 11.74
N LEU A 460 -9.49 -4.68 11.69
CA LEU A 460 -9.16 -5.47 12.88
C LEU A 460 -7.92 -4.97 13.59
N GLY A 461 -6.83 -4.74 12.87
CA GLY A 461 -5.58 -4.26 13.45
C GLY A 461 -5.63 -2.85 14.06
N ARG A 462 -6.64 -2.04 13.72
CA ARG A 462 -6.86 -0.71 14.30
C ARG A 462 -7.72 -0.74 15.55
N VAL A 463 -8.77 -1.57 15.55
CA VAL A 463 -9.75 -1.68 16.62
C VAL A 463 -9.24 -2.57 17.74
N LEU A 464 -8.47 -3.61 17.42
CA LEU A 464 -8.07 -4.65 18.34
C LEU A 464 -6.68 -4.42 18.96
N ARG A 465 -6.28 -3.18 19.21
CA ARG A 465 -5.05 -2.91 19.95
C ARG A 465 -5.16 -3.48 21.37
N ARG A 466 -4.08 -4.09 21.84
CA ARG A 466 -4.04 -4.64 23.21
C ARG A 466 -4.00 -3.51 24.23
N SER A 467 -5.06 -3.37 25.01
CA SER A 467 -5.12 -2.52 26.20
C SER A 467 -5.69 -3.36 27.32
N GLY A 468 -4.82 -3.76 28.24
CA GLY A 468 -5.16 -4.68 29.33
C GLY A 468 -5.50 -6.11 28.85
N ASN A 469 -6.22 -6.87 29.69
CA ASN A 469 -6.62 -8.27 29.43
C ASN A 469 -8.03 -8.41 28.81
N ALA A 470 -8.70 -7.32 28.46
CA ALA A 470 -10.07 -7.37 27.95
C ALA A 470 -10.11 -7.85 26.49
N ARG A 471 -10.89 -8.92 26.24
CA ARG A 471 -11.19 -9.40 24.88
C ARG A 471 -12.01 -8.38 24.11
N ALA A 472 -11.77 -8.29 22.83
CA ALA A 472 -12.56 -7.47 21.92
C ALA A 472 -13.61 -8.34 21.19
N THR A 473 -14.67 -7.73 20.69
CA THR A 473 -15.71 -8.44 19.95
C THR A 473 -15.94 -7.77 18.60
N LEU A 474 -15.91 -8.57 17.53
CA LEU A 474 -16.26 -8.17 16.19
C LEU A 474 -17.62 -8.77 15.80
N TYR A 475 -18.59 -7.93 15.54
CA TYR A 475 -19.87 -8.33 14.98
C TYR A 475 -19.85 -8.19 13.45
N GLU A 476 -20.26 -9.23 12.73
CA GLU A 476 -20.58 -9.16 11.29
C GLU A 476 -22.07 -9.36 11.09
N VAL A 477 -22.78 -8.29 10.74
CA VAL A 477 -24.22 -8.34 10.40
C VAL A 477 -24.36 -8.54 8.90
N VAL A 478 -24.99 -9.63 8.47
CA VAL A 478 -24.95 -10.11 7.08
C VAL A 478 -26.35 -10.52 6.61
N CYS A 479 -26.84 -9.92 5.54
CA CYS A 479 -28.14 -10.32 4.93
C CYS A 479 -28.04 -11.74 4.37
N GLU A 480 -28.91 -12.64 4.86
CA GLU A 480 -29.06 -14.00 4.35
C GLU A 480 -29.61 -14.00 2.94
N ASN A 481 -29.39 -15.11 2.21
CA ASN A 481 -29.85 -15.31 0.84
C ASN A 481 -29.43 -14.21 -0.16
N THR A 482 -28.36 -13.46 0.17
CA THR A 482 -27.81 -12.41 -0.67
C THR A 482 -26.33 -12.68 -1.04
N LYS A 483 -25.80 -11.87 -1.96
CA LYS A 483 -24.36 -11.91 -2.30
C LYS A 483 -23.47 -11.47 -1.15
N GLU A 484 -24.00 -10.82 -0.13
CA GLU A 484 -23.27 -10.41 1.06
C GLU A 484 -22.70 -11.61 1.84
N VAL A 485 -23.42 -12.74 1.86
CA VAL A 485 -22.93 -13.99 2.46
C VAL A 485 -21.62 -14.45 1.82
N MET A 486 -21.52 -14.37 0.49
CA MET A 486 -20.30 -14.75 -0.23
C MET A 486 -19.16 -13.77 0.07
N ARG A 487 -19.45 -12.46 0.16
CA ARG A 487 -18.46 -11.43 0.54
C ARG A 487 -17.96 -11.64 1.97
N SER A 488 -18.85 -11.96 2.92
CA SER A 488 -18.46 -12.31 4.29
C SER A 488 -17.59 -13.57 4.34
N ARG A 489 -17.95 -14.64 3.60
CA ARG A 489 -17.12 -15.84 3.49
C ARG A 489 -15.73 -15.55 2.93
N LYS A 490 -15.62 -14.67 1.92
CA LYS A 490 -14.32 -14.26 1.35
C LYS A 490 -13.47 -13.50 2.38
N ARG A 491 -14.05 -12.61 3.18
CA ARG A 491 -13.33 -11.92 4.28
C ARG A 491 -12.75 -12.92 5.27
N ARG A 492 -13.49 -13.95 5.64
CA ARG A 492 -13.12 -14.97 6.64
C ARG A 492 -12.05 -15.97 6.17
N ARG A 493 -11.78 -16.08 4.86
CA ARG A 493 -10.63 -16.85 4.34
C ARG A 493 -9.28 -16.21 4.67
N SER A 494 -9.27 -15.03 5.27
CA SER A 494 -8.06 -14.39 5.77
C SER A 494 -7.55 -15.09 7.04
N ASP A 495 -6.24 -15.22 7.17
CA ASP A 495 -5.54 -15.69 8.37
C ASP A 495 -5.90 -14.91 9.65
N ALA A 496 -6.39 -13.67 9.49
CA ALA A 496 -6.90 -12.85 10.60
C ALA A 496 -8.10 -13.49 11.33
N TYR A 497 -8.88 -14.33 10.63
CA TYR A 497 -10.08 -14.99 11.17
C TYR A 497 -9.84 -16.45 11.56
N GLU A 498 -8.66 -17.03 11.31
CA GLU A 498 -8.37 -18.41 11.69
C GLU A 498 -8.42 -18.61 13.21
N ARG A 499 -9.11 -19.67 13.66
CA ARG A 499 -9.32 -20.06 15.07
C ARG A 499 -10.10 -19.06 15.93
N THR A 500 -10.93 -18.23 15.35
CA THR A 500 -11.92 -17.48 16.14
C THR A 500 -13.13 -18.35 16.39
N VAL A 501 -13.63 -18.36 17.63
CA VAL A 501 -14.86 -19.10 17.95
C VAL A 501 -16.02 -18.42 17.23
N HIS A 502 -16.53 -19.09 16.19
CA HIS A 502 -17.70 -18.61 15.47
C HIS A 502 -18.94 -18.99 16.27
N ARG A 503 -19.46 -18.11 17.11
CA ARG A 503 -20.79 -18.26 17.71
C ARG A 503 -21.81 -17.81 16.66
N ARG A 504 -22.72 -18.72 16.26
CA ARG A 504 -23.99 -18.38 15.63
C ARG A 504 -24.95 -18.07 16.78
N VAL A 505 -25.49 -16.88 16.84
CA VAL A 505 -26.64 -16.54 17.67
C VAL A 505 -27.89 -16.68 16.83
#